data_a75250620d1165320b9a76c817d3697d
#
_entry.id   a75250620d1165320b9a76c817d3697d
#
_cell.length_a   1.000
_cell.length_b   1.000
_cell.length_c   1.000
_cell.angle_alpha   90.00
_cell.angle_beta   90.00
_cell.angle_gamma   90.00
#
_symmetry.space_group_name_H-M   'P 1'
#
loop_
_entity.id
_entity.type
_entity.pdbx_description
1 polymer ?
#
loop_
_entity_poly.entity_id
_entity_poly.type
_entity_poly.pdbx_seq_one_letter_code
_entity_poly.pdbx_strand_id
1 'polypeptide(L)'
;MDVVFLGINNIGMKIYNWLCQRNKVDVIAMVTEMEQLDIVQKESPDLIISVGFEHLVPAEILAVPSEGAINLHPSYLPYNRGMSPNVWPLIEGTPAGVTLHYMDEEFDTGDIIAQQKVQTEFSDTGKDLHSRLEDAQFELFTQTWPKIESSNIETTPQEDTEGTYHTTADFVDACELNPEREVTIKEFLNTLRALTFPPFDNAYVEIDGTRYYVDIEIREETDESGDKAEGLVSSY
;
A
#
# COMPACT_ATOMS: atom_id res chain seq x y z
N MET A 1 -18.17 -0.39 21.13
CA MET A 1 -16.93 0.27 20.66
C MET A 1 -17.33 1.23 19.55
N ASP A 2 -17.17 2.51 19.82
CA ASP A 2 -17.48 3.57 18.88
C ASP A 2 -16.24 3.87 18.03
N VAL A 3 -16.40 3.80 16.73
CA VAL A 3 -15.28 3.90 15.78
C VAL A 3 -15.48 5.08 14.84
N VAL A 4 -14.44 5.90 14.67
CA VAL A 4 -14.33 6.82 13.53
C VAL A 4 -13.41 6.18 12.50
N PHE A 5 -13.90 6.10 11.25
CA PHE A 5 -13.17 5.50 10.14
C PHE A 5 -12.60 6.57 9.23
N LEU A 6 -11.29 6.51 8.92
CA LEU A 6 -10.60 7.44 8.04
C LEU A 6 -10.25 6.78 6.71
N GLY A 7 -10.56 7.45 5.59
CA GLY A 7 -10.26 6.99 4.24
C GLY A 7 -11.43 6.31 3.53
N ILE A 8 -11.33 6.12 2.21
CA ILE A 8 -12.41 5.62 1.35
C ILE A 8 -11.93 4.84 0.12
N ASN A 9 -10.70 4.34 0.09
CA ASN A 9 -10.27 3.49 -1.03
C ASN A 9 -11.00 2.13 -1.04
N ASN A 10 -10.77 1.30 -2.06
CA ASN A 10 -11.48 0.04 -2.23
C ASN A 10 -11.40 -0.87 -1.00
N ILE A 11 -10.20 -1.05 -0.45
CA ILE A 11 -10.00 -1.88 0.74
C ILE A 11 -10.60 -1.23 1.99
N GLY A 12 -10.51 0.09 2.13
CA GLY A 12 -11.17 0.85 3.21
C GLY A 12 -12.68 0.61 3.23
N MET A 13 -13.34 0.68 2.07
CA MET A 13 -14.77 0.37 1.95
C MET A 13 -15.11 -1.09 2.27
N LYS A 14 -14.25 -2.03 1.90
CA LYS A 14 -14.44 -3.45 2.23
C LYS A 14 -14.38 -3.68 3.75
N ILE A 15 -13.41 -3.06 4.42
CA ILE A 15 -13.24 -3.12 5.88
C ILE A 15 -14.37 -2.38 6.60
N TYR A 16 -14.72 -1.17 6.16
CA TYR A 16 -15.86 -0.42 6.70
C TYR A 16 -17.16 -1.25 6.67
N ASN A 17 -17.50 -1.82 5.52
CA ASN A 17 -18.68 -2.67 5.38
C ASN A 17 -18.63 -3.92 6.27
N TRP A 18 -17.43 -4.49 6.45
CA TRP A 18 -17.23 -5.62 7.35
C TRP A 18 -17.43 -5.21 8.83
N LEU A 19 -16.94 -4.05 9.26
CA LEU A 19 -17.12 -3.51 10.61
C LEU A 19 -18.60 -3.23 10.91
N CYS A 20 -19.32 -2.62 9.98
CA CYS A 20 -20.76 -2.33 10.13
C CYS A 20 -21.64 -3.58 10.33
N GLN A 21 -21.13 -4.78 10.05
CA GLN A 21 -21.82 -6.05 10.30
C GLN A 21 -21.54 -6.62 11.71
N ARG A 22 -20.71 -5.95 12.53
CA ARG A 22 -20.35 -6.40 13.88
C ARG A 22 -21.33 -5.87 14.92
N ASN A 23 -21.84 -6.75 15.79
CA ASN A 23 -22.84 -6.36 16.79
C ASN A 23 -22.29 -5.47 17.93
N LYS A 24 -20.96 -5.42 18.07
CA LYS A 24 -20.28 -4.69 19.16
C LYS A 24 -19.56 -3.43 18.69
N VAL A 25 -19.66 -3.11 17.42
CA VAL A 25 -19.00 -1.98 16.77
C VAL A 25 -20.06 -1.05 16.21
N ASP A 26 -19.94 0.22 16.52
CA ASP A 26 -20.71 1.29 15.90
C ASP A 26 -19.75 2.23 15.17
N VAL A 27 -19.76 2.22 13.83
CA VAL A 27 -18.98 3.16 13.04
C VAL A 27 -19.77 4.46 12.97
N ILE A 28 -19.48 5.38 13.89
CA ILE A 28 -20.24 6.60 14.13
C ILE A 28 -19.94 7.71 13.12
N ALA A 29 -18.79 7.68 12.46
CA ALA A 29 -18.45 8.60 11.37
C ALA A 29 -17.44 7.99 10.39
N MET A 30 -17.50 8.46 9.14
CA MET A 30 -16.48 8.26 8.12
C MET A 30 -15.90 9.63 7.72
N VAL A 31 -14.59 9.75 7.72
CA VAL A 31 -13.84 10.96 7.41
C VAL A 31 -12.97 10.71 6.19
N THR A 32 -13.09 11.56 5.19
CA THR A 32 -12.34 11.46 3.94
C THR A 32 -11.44 12.67 3.68
N GLU A 33 -11.67 13.76 4.43
CA GLU A 33 -10.97 15.03 4.26
C GLU A 33 -10.51 15.57 5.62
N MET A 34 -9.41 16.31 5.63
CA MET A 34 -8.83 16.92 6.85
C MET A 34 -9.82 17.77 7.64
N GLU A 35 -10.64 18.55 6.93
CA GLU A 35 -11.61 19.49 7.51
C GLU A 35 -12.71 18.79 8.32
N GLN A 36 -12.87 17.47 8.13
CA GLN A 36 -13.87 16.67 8.85
C GLN A 36 -13.35 16.08 10.16
N LEU A 37 -12.03 16.17 10.44
CA LEU A 37 -11.42 15.57 11.64
C LEU A 37 -11.95 16.13 12.96
N ASP A 38 -12.57 17.31 12.96
CA ASP A 38 -13.21 17.88 14.15
C ASP A 38 -14.33 16.98 14.72
N ILE A 39 -14.87 16.05 13.91
CA ILE A 39 -15.86 15.07 14.37
C ILE A 39 -15.29 14.16 15.46
N VAL A 40 -14.00 13.84 15.41
CA VAL A 40 -13.32 13.00 16.41
C VAL A 40 -13.40 13.64 17.81
N GLN A 41 -13.14 14.95 17.88
CA GLN A 41 -13.24 15.68 19.17
C GLN A 41 -14.68 15.80 19.67
N LYS A 42 -15.66 15.90 18.77
CA LYS A 42 -17.08 16.01 19.12
C LYS A 42 -17.66 14.69 19.62
N GLU A 43 -17.35 13.60 18.96
CA GLU A 43 -17.95 12.30 19.23
C GLU A 43 -17.14 11.48 20.24
N SER A 44 -15.84 11.79 20.45
CA SER A 44 -14.94 11.10 21.39
C SER A 44 -14.99 9.57 21.21
N PRO A 45 -14.64 9.03 20.03
CA PRO A 45 -14.72 7.60 19.76
C PRO A 45 -13.78 6.79 20.65
N ASP A 46 -14.06 5.49 20.77
CA ASP A 46 -13.13 4.56 21.43
C ASP A 46 -11.88 4.33 20.57
N LEU A 47 -12.03 4.25 19.24
CA LEU A 47 -10.96 3.89 18.32
C LEU A 47 -11.06 4.69 17.01
N ILE A 48 -9.92 5.11 16.46
CA ILE A 48 -9.81 5.55 15.08
C ILE A 48 -9.22 4.39 14.26
N ILE A 49 -9.81 4.13 13.08
CA ILE A 49 -9.29 3.19 12.09
C ILE A 49 -9.05 3.93 10.79
N SER A 50 -7.80 3.95 10.34
CA SER A 50 -7.37 4.57 9.09
C SER A 50 -7.04 3.51 8.04
N VAL A 51 -7.61 3.65 6.83
CA VAL A 51 -7.29 2.81 5.67
C VAL A 51 -7.31 3.66 4.41
N GLY A 52 -6.13 4.03 3.92
CA GLY A 52 -6.01 4.87 2.73
C GLY A 52 -6.41 6.33 2.96
N PHE A 53 -6.24 6.85 4.16
CA PHE A 53 -6.35 8.28 4.44
C PHE A 53 -5.00 8.95 4.14
N GLU A 54 -4.98 9.88 3.17
CA GLU A 54 -3.75 10.41 2.59
C GLU A 54 -3.16 11.60 3.37
N HIS A 55 -3.76 11.95 4.53
CA HIS A 55 -3.36 13.12 5.31
C HIS A 55 -2.77 12.71 6.66
N LEU A 56 -1.82 13.52 7.13
CA LEU A 56 -1.29 13.39 8.48
C LEU A 56 -2.36 13.80 9.49
N VAL A 57 -2.65 12.93 10.44
CA VAL A 57 -3.64 13.21 11.50
C VAL A 57 -2.94 13.95 12.64
N PRO A 58 -3.42 15.14 13.05
CA PRO A 58 -2.79 15.93 14.13
C PRO A 58 -2.76 15.20 15.47
N ALA A 59 -1.70 15.43 16.26
CA ALA A 59 -1.50 14.80 17.56
C ALA A 59 -2.68 15.00 18.52
N GLU A 60 -3.31 16.16 18.49
CA GLU A 60 -4.51 16.46 19.31
C GLU A 60 -5.75 15.64 18.92
N ILE A 61 -5.80 15.13 17.69
CA ILE A 61 -6.84 14.21 17.21
C ILE A 61 -6.48 12.77 17.60
N LEU A 62 -5.23 12.37 17.42
CA LEU A 62 -4.72 11.04 17.81
C LEU A 62 -4.85 10.77 19.32
N ALA A 63 -4.82 11.82 20.15
CA ALA A 63 -4.95 11.72 21.60
C ALA A 63 -6.39 11.56 22.10
N VAL A 64 -7.42 11.70 21.25
CA VAL A 64 -8.83 11.65 21.66
C VAL A 64 -9.32 10.23 21.93
N PRO A 65 -9.14 9.23 21.04
CA PRO A 65 -9.71 7.91 21.22
C PRO A 65 -9.05 7.14 22.38
N SER A 66 -9.86 6.50 23.23
CA SER A 66 -9.37 5.79 24.42
C SER A 66 -8.53 4.55 24.11
N GLU A 67 -8.76 3.90 22.97
CA GLU A 67 -8.02 2.73 22.47
C GLU A 67 -6.97 3.12 21.41
N GLY A 68 -6.82 4.43 21.13
CA GLY A 68 -5.85 4.97 20.20
C GLY A 68 -6.35 5.05 18.75
N ALA A 69 -5.41 5.27 17.85
CA ALA A 69 -5.63 5.33 16.39
C ALA A 69 -4.75 4.30 15.69
N ILE A 70 -5.33 3.49 14.83
CA ILE A 70 -4.63 2.44 14.08
C ILE A 70 -4.72 2.69 12.58
N ASN A 71 -3.65 2.35 11.85
CA ASN A 71 -3.60 2.42 10.40
C ASN A 71 -3.28 1.07 9.79
N LEU A 72 -3.95 0.72 8.70
CA LEU A 72 -3.67 -0.46 7.89
C LEU A 72 -2.91 -0.05 6.64
N HIS A 73 -1.60 -0.20 6.67
CA HIS A 73 -0.69 0.24 5.62
C HIS A 73 -0.28 -0.93 4.70
N PRO A 74 -0.31 -0.76 3.34
CA PRO A 74 0.05 -1.82 2.40
C PRO A 74 1.55 -1.95 2.17
N SER A 75 2.34 -1.94 3.23
CA SER A 75 3.77 -2.27 3.22
C SER A 75 4.17 -3.15 4.39
N TYR A 76 5.33 -3.81 4.29
CA TYR A 76 5.96 -4.53 5.39
C TYR A 76 6.87 -3.57 6.15
N LEU A 77 6.30 -2.79 7.09
CA LEU A 77 7.03 -1.79 7.86
C LEU A 77 8.24 -2.42 8.60
N PRO A 78 9.37 -1.70 8.73
CA PRO A 78 9.58 -0.29 8.43
C PRO A 78 9.90 0.03 6.95
N TYR A 79 9.87 -0.94 6.04
CA TYR A 79 10.13 -0.70 4.62
C TYR A 79 8.93 -0.05 3.92
N ASN A 80 9.22 0.83 2.96
CA ASN A 80 8.26 1.45 2.05
C ASN A 80 7.14 2.22 2.76
N ARG A 81 7.50 3.01 3.78
CA ARG A 81 6.63 4.02 4.39
C ARG A 81 6.22 5.05 3.35
N GLY A 82 5.07 5.68 3.51
CA GLY A 82 4.59 6.77 2.69
C GLY A 82 3.88 6.33 1.42
N MET A 83 4.24 6.92 0.27
CA MET A 83 3.46 6.83 -0.97
C MET A 83 3.82 5.63 -1.85
N SER A 84 2.79 5.09 -2.54
CA SER A 84 2.92 4.03 -3.57
C SER A 84 3.65 2.76 -3.10
N PRO A 85 3.32 2.20 -1.93
CA PRO A 85 4.05 1.09 -1.32
C PRO A 85 4.02 -0.23 -2.11
N ASN A 86 3.19 -0.34 -3.14
CA ASN A 86 3.17 -1.46 -4.09
C ASN A 86 4.26 -1.36 -5.18
N VAL A 87 4.86 -0.18 -5.37
CA VAL A 87 5.86 0.09 -6.41
C VAL A 87 7.28 -0.25 -5.91
N TRP A 88 7.63 0.21 -4.73
CA TRP A 88 8.98 0.20 -4.21
C TRP A 88 9.56 -1.20 -3.98
N PRO A 89 8.79 -2.19 -3.48
CA PRO A 89 9.30 -3.56 -3.36
C PRO A 89 9.76 -4.15 -4.70
N LEU A 90 9.12 -3.77 -5.80
CA LEU A 90 9.46 -4.26 -7.13
C LEU A 90 10.68 -3.55 -7.70
N ILE A 91 10.87 -2.25 -7.41
CA ILE A 91 12.04 -1.47 -7.87
C ILE A 91 13.26 -1.81 -7.03
N GLU A 92 13.15 -1.77 -5.70
CA GLU A 92 14.28 -1.83 -4.76
C GLU A 92 14.58 -3.25 -4.26
N GLY A 93 13.63 -4.18 -4.43
CA GLY A 93 13.75 -5.54 -3.91
C GLY A 93 13.58 -5.62 -2.38
N THR A 94 12.95 -4.63 -1.78
CA THR A 94 12.59 -4.61 -0.35
C THR A 94 11.43 -5.59 -0.08
N PRO A 95 11.22 -6.02 1.18
CA PRO A 95 10.08 -6.87 1.52
C PRO A 95 8.74 -6.21 1.19
N ALA A 96 7.86 -6.94 0.51
CA ALA A 96 6.46 -6.56 0.33
C ALA A 96 5.59 -7.18 1.43
N GLY A 97 4.51 -6.50 1.82
CA GLY A 97 3.58 -6.99 2.81
C GLY A 97 2.58 -5.94 3.24
N VAL A 98 1.91 -6.24 4.34
CA VAL A 98 0.91 -5.35 4.94
C VAL A 98 1.14 -5.26 6.44
N THR A 99 0.86 -4.10 7.02
CA THR A 99 1.06 -3.84 8.45
C THR A 99 -0.16 -3.14 9.02
N LEU A 100 -0.63 -3.62 10.16
CA LEU A 100 -1.53 -2.91 11.04
C LEU A 100 -0.68 -2.35 12.19
N HIS A 101 -0.70 -1.03 12.39
CA HIS A 101 0.12 -0.34 13.38
C HIS A 101 -0.65 0.79 14.05
N TYR A 102 -0.19 1.24 15.19
CA TYR A 102 -0.68 2.49 15.78
C TYR A 102 -0.21 3.68 14.95
N MET A 103 -1.02 4.72 14.92
CA MET A 103 -0.65 6.00 14.32
C MET A 103 0.08 6.86 15.36
N ASP A 104 1.07 7.62 14.91
CA ASP A 104 1.73 8.65 15.68
C ASP A 104 1.88 9.96 14.86
N GLU A 105 2.74 10.87 15.30
CA GLU A 105 2.89 12.20 14.69
C GLU A 105 3.58 12.17 13.32
N GLU A 106 4.20 11.04 12.93
CA GLU A 106 4.87 10.85 11.65
C GLU A 106 4.19 9.75 10.83
N PHE A 107 4.38 9.76 9.50
CA PHE A 107 3.79 8.74 8.64
C PHE A 107 4.40 7.36 8.87
N ASP A 108 3.53 6.40 9.21
CA ASP A 108 3.81 4.97 9.24
C ASP A 108 4.94 4.55 10.21
N THR A 109 5.14 5.29 11.31
CA THR A 109 6.23 5.08 12.27
C THR A 109 5.79 4.42 13.59
N GLY A 110 4.51 4.43 13.91
CA GLY A 110 3.99 3.91 15.18
C GLY A 110 4.15 2.39 15.34
N ASP A 111 3.98 1.93 16.57
CA ASP A 111 4.17 0.53 16.98
C ASP A 111 3.33 -0.46 16.18
N ILE A 112 3.96 -1.54 15.73
CA ILE A 112 3.34 -2.60 14.93
C ILE A 112 2.45 -3.49 15.81
N ILE A 113 1.19 -3.66 15.40
CA ILE A 113 0.21 -4.57 16.00
C ILE A 113 0.28 -5.94 15.34
N ALA A 114 0.31 -5.97 14.01
CA ALA A 114 0.39 -7.21 13.23
C ALA A 114 0.96 -6.93 11.84
N GLN A 115 1.64 -7.92 11.26
CA GLN A 115 2.20 -7.84 9.91
C GLN A 115 2.02 -9.16 9.17
N GLN A 116 1.93 -9.06 7.84
CA GLN A 116 1.93 -10.21 6.95
C GLN A 116 2.80 -9.91 5.72
N LYS A 117 3.78 -10.81 5.45
CA LYS A 117 4.55 -10.74 4.21
C LYS A 117 3.72 -11.18 3.02
N VAL A 118 3.92 -10.52 1.88
CA VAL A 118 3.35 -10.89 0.59
C VAL A 118 4.49 -11.26 -0.35
N GLN A 119 4.41 -12.43 -0.96
CA GLN A 119 5.42 -12.86 -1.92
C GLN A 119 5.30 -12.09 -3.23
N THR A 120 6.44 -11.75 -3.82
CA THR A 120 6.52 -11.13 -5.15
C THR A 120 7.20 -12.07 -6.12
N GLU A 121 6.69 -12.12 -7.35
CA GLU A 121 7.29 -12.86 -8.47
C GLU A 121 7.89 -11.88 -9.47
N PHE A 122 8.84 -12.34 -10.29
CA PHE A 122 9.47 -11.45 -11.28
C PHE A 122 8.50 -11.00 -12.38
N SER A 123 7.48 -11.81 -12.65
CA SER A 123 6.39 -11.49 -13.58
C SER A 123 5.37 -10.48 -13.06
N ASP A 124 5.36 -10.20 -11.75
CA ASP A 124 4.36 -9.29 -11.17
C ASP A 124 4.52 -7.86 -11.69
N THR A 125 3.41 -7.27 -12.05
CA THR A 125 3.28 -5.82 -12.23
C THR A 125 2.93 -5.12 -10.90
N GLY A 126 3.03 -3.79 -10.89
CA GLY A 126 2.56 -2.98 -9.74
C GLY A 126 1.08 -3.22 -9.44
N LYS A 127 0.26 -3.49 -10.47
CA LYS A 127 -1.17 -3.84 -10.30
C LYS A 127 -1.36 -5.21 -9.66
N ASP A 128 -0.58 -6.22 -10.06
CA ASP A 128 -0.70 -7.57 -9.49
C ASP A 128 -0.32 -7.56 -8.01
N LEU A 129 0.78 -6.89 -7.66
CA LEU A 129 1.18 -6.74 -6.27
C LEU A 129 0.14 -5.95 -5.47
N HIS A 130 -0.39 -4.85 -6.00
CA HIS A 130 -1.43 -4.05 -5.36
C HIS A 130 -2.66 -4.91 -5.00
N SER A 131 -3.15 -5.71 -5.95
CA SER A 131 -4.30 -6.59 -5.72
C SER A 131 -4.04 -7.61 -4.59
N ARG A 132 -2.85 -8.21 -4.54
CA ARG A 132 -2.47 -9.13 -3.46
C ARG A 132 -2.31 -8.43 -2.11
N LEU A 133 -1.82 -7.18 -2.10
CA LEU A 133 -1.75 -6.38 -0.88
C LEU A 133 -3.14 -6.05 -0.34
N GLU A 134 -4.12 -5.69 -1.21
CA GLU A 134 -5.51 -5.45 -0.77
C GLU A 134 -6.13 -6.70 -0.13
N ASP A 135 -5.93 -7.89 -0.72
CA ASP A 135 -6.43 -9.13 -0.14
C ASP A 135 -5.75 -9.45 1.21
N ALA A 136 -4.44 -9.28 1.29
CA ALA A 136 -3.67 -9.47 2.52
C ALA A 136 -4.06 -8.45 3.61
N GLN A 137 -4.37 -7.20 3.26
CA GLN A 137 -4.87 -6.20 4.21
C GLN A 137 -6.19 -6.65 4.84
N PHE A 138 -7.14 -7.11 4.02
CA PHE A 138 -8.42 -7.59 4.53
C PHE A 138 -8.25 -8.81 5.44
N GLU A 139 -7.41 -9.74 5.05
CA GLU A 139 -7.12 -10.94 5.82
C GLU A 139 -6.47 -10.57 7.17
N LEU A 140 -5.39 -9.79 7.16
CA LEU A 140 -4.68 -9.36 8.36
C LEU A 140 -5.61 -8.62 9.33
N PHE A 141 -6.40 -7.67 8.82
CA PHE A 141 -7.32 -6.89 9.62
C PHE A 141 -8.36 -7.77 10.31
N THR A 142 -9.03 -8.66 9.54
CA THR A 142 -10.09 -9.52 10.09
C THR A 142 -9.56 -10.56 11.07
N GLN A 143 -8.35 -11.07 10.86
CA GLN A 143 -7.68 -12.00 11.80
C GLN A 143 -7.23 -11.29 13.09
N THR A 144 -6.84 -10.02 13.01
CA THR A 144 -6.36 -9.26 14.17
C THR A 144 -7.52 -8.65 14.98
N TRP A 145 -8.67 -8.43 14.36
CA TRP A 145 -9.82 -7.76 14.97
C TRP A 145 -10.25 -8.30 16.33
N PRO A 146 -10.31 -9.62 16.59
CA PRO A 146 -10.69 -10.13 17.92
C PRO A 146 -9.77 -9.65 19.06
N LYS A 147 -8.51 -9.38 18.77
CA LYS A 147 -7.56 -8.84 19.75
C LYS A 147 -7.82 -7.36 20.00
N ILE A 148 -8.14 -6.61 18.92
CA ILE A 148 -8.52 -5.19 19.00
C ILE A 148 -9.82 -5.05 19.80
N GLU A 149 -10.86 -5.80 19.45
CA GLU A 149 -12.18 -5.76 20.11
C GLU A 149 -12.10 -6.10 21.60
N SER A 150 -11.11 -6.87 22.04
CA SER A 150 -10.89 -7.25 23.43
C SER A 150 -9.84 -6.42 24.16
N SER A 151 -9.31 -5.37 23.55
CA SER A 151 -8.19 -4.53 24.04
C SER A 151 -6.99 -5.37 24.50
N ASN A 152 -6.73 -6.51 23.83
CA ASN A 152 -5.63 -7.41 24.13
C ASN A 152 -4.59 -7.37 22.98
N ILE A 153 -4.02 -6.19 22.78
CA ILE A 153 -3.04 -5.92 21.74
C ILE A 153 -1.63 -5.95 22.35
N GLU A 154 -0.76 -6.75 21.75
CA GLU A 154 0.68 -6.67 21.97
C GLU A 154 1.30 -5.95 20.79
N THR A 155 2.21 -5.02 21.04
CA THR A 155 2.87 -4.24 19.99
C THR A 155 4.36 -4.50 19.94
N THR A 156 4.95 -4.21 18.80
CA THR A 156 6.39 -4.23 18.59
C THR A 156 6.82 -2.85 18.06
N PRO A 157 7.73 -2.15 18.74
CA PRO A 157 8.28 -0.90 18.22
C PRO A 157 8.96 -1.10 16.86
N GLN A 158 8.87 -0.09 15.99
CA GLN A 158 9.62 -0.09 14.74
C GLN A 158 11.07 0.31 15.01
N GLU A 159 12.03 -0.44 14.42
CA GLU A 159 13.43 -0.05 14.44
C GLU A 159 13.72 0.91 13.28
N ASP A 160 14.18 2.13 13.55
CA ASP A 160 14.40 3.18 12.56
C ASP A 160 15.57 2.91 11.59
N THR A 161 16.41 1.91 11.89
CA THR A 161 17.70 1.71 11.20
C THR A 161 17.60 1.02 9.84
N GLU A 162 16.45 0.39 9.50
CA GLU A 162 16.28 -0.39 8.27
C GLU A 162 15.14 0.11 7.36
N GLY A 163 14.43 1.16 7.78
CA GLY A 163 13.24 1.65 7.07
C GLY A 163 13.55 2.42 5.79
N THR A 164 12.64 2.37 4.83
CA THR A 164 12.63 3.25 3.66
C THR A 164 11.37 4.12 3.68
N TYR A 165 11.46 5.33 3.12
CA TYR A 165 10.35 6.28 3.04
C TYR A 165 10.31 6.90 1.66
N HIS A 166 9.13 6.95 1.06
CA HIS A 166 8.92 7.48 -0.29
C HIS A 166 7.80 8.51 -0.33
N THR A 167 8.08 9.59 -1.07
CA THR A 167 7.15 10.69 -1.27
C THR A 167 6.41 10.57 -2.61
N THR A 168 5.41 11.42 -2.81
CA THR A 168 4.78 11.60 -4.12
C THR A 168 5.79 12.06 -5.19
N ALA A 169 6.78 12.89 -4.80
CA ALA A 169 7.82 13.34 -5.73
C ALA A 169 8.69 12.19 -6.20
N ASP A 170 9.08 11.26 -5.32
CA ASP A 170 9.85 10.07 -5.69
C ASP A 170 9.09 9.19 -6.69
N PHE A 171 7.77 9.04 -6.51
CA PHE A 171 6.95 8.31 -7.47
C PHE A 171 6.88 9.00 -8.83
N VAL A 172 6.68 10.31 -8.85
CA VAL A 172 6.66 11.10 -10.10
C VAL A 172 8.00 11.01 -10.82
N ASP A 173 9.12 11.11 -10.09
CA ASP A 173 10.47 10.98 -10.64
C ASP A 173 10.72 9.57 -11.19
N ALA A 174 10.22 8.53 -10.53
CA ALA A 174 10.32 7.14 -11.01
C ALA A 174 9.54 6.91 -12.31
N CYS A 175 8.45 7.66 -12.55
CA CYS A 175 7.65 7.56 -13.76
C CYS A 175 8.37 8.06 -15.01
N GLU A 176 9.35 8.98 -14.89
CA GLU A 176 10.11 9.52 -16.00
C GLU A 176 11.32 8.65 -16.32
N LEU A 177 11.27 7.95 -17.47
CA LEU A 177 12.36 7.13 -17.97
C LEU A 177 13.35 8.00 -18.72
N ASN A 178 14.49 8.33 -18.10
CA ASN A 178 15.54 9.10 -18.77
C ASN A 178 16.28 8.21 -19.81
N PRO A 179 16.18 8.51 -21.13
CA PRO A 179 16.77 7.68 -22.19
C PRO A 179 18.30 7.68 -22.17
N GLU A 180 18.93 8.65 -21.52
CA GLU A 180 20.40 8.74 -21.41
C GLU A 180 20.95 8.05 -20.14
N ARG A 181 20.07 7.52 -19.28
CA ARG A 181 20.48 6.84 -18.04
C ARG A 181 20.95 5.42 -18.32
N GLU A 182 22.17 5.10 -17.89
CA GLU A 182 22.67 3.73 -17.91
C GLU A 182 22.14 2.95 -16.70
N VAL A 183 21.44 1.84 -16.97
CA VAL A 183 20.91 0.91 -15.95
C VAL A 183 21.10 -0.52 -16.42
N THR A 184 21.08 -1.47 -15.50
CA THR A 184 21.03 -2.88 -15.87
C THR A 184 19.65 -3.23 -16.46
N ILE A 185 19.61 -4.27 -17.29
CA ILE A 185 18.33 -4.77 -17.83
C ILE A 185 17.37 -5.12 -16.68
N LYS A 186 17.88 -5.72 -15.61
CA LYS A 186 17.05 -6.10 -14.46
C LYS A 186 16.43 -4.88 -13.77
N GLU A 187 17.21 -3.82 -13.53
CA GLU A 187 16.71 -2.56 -12.95
C GLU A 187 15.66 -1.92 -13.87
N PHE A 188 15.91 -1.87 -15.17
CA PHE A 188 14.95 -1.34 -16.12
C PHE A 188 13.64 -2.12 -16.14
N LEU A 189 13.70 -3.45 -16.19
CA LEU A 189 12.51 -4.30 -16.12
C LEU A 189 11.77 -4.17 -14.78
N ASN A 190 12.50 -4.07 -13.66
CA ASN A 190 11.90 -3.83 -12.35
C ASN A 190 11.14 -2.50 -12.28
N THR A 191 11.71 -1.43 -12.84
CA THR A 191 11.05 -0.12 -12.90
C THR A 191 9.79 -0.19 -13.76
N LEU A 192 9.87 -0.75 -14.97
CA LEU A 192 8.71 -0.85 -15.86
C LEU A 192 7.58 -1.68 -15.26
N ARG A 193 7.88 -2.88 -14.75
CA ARG A 193 6.85 -3.74 -14.15
C ARG A 193 6.20 -3.13 -12.91
N ALA A 194 6.99 -2.42 -12.08
CA ALA A 194 6.47 -1.74 -10.89
C ALA A 194 5.49 -0.62 -11.25
N LEU A 195 5.76 0.10 -12.33
CA LEU A 195 4.94 1.21 -12.82
C LEU A 195 3.80 0.76 -13.74
N THR A 196 3.81 -0.49 -14.22
CA THR A 196 2.70 -1.04 -15.02
C THR A 196 1.46 -1.25 -14.14
N PHE A 197 0.46 -0.40 -14.34
CA PHE A 197 -0.78 -0.38 -13.56
C PHE A 197 -1.97 0.07 -14.41
N PRO A 198 -2.41 -0.72 -15.41
CA PRO A 198 -3.54 -0.34 -16.23
C PRO A 198 -4.85 -0.18 -15.41
N PRO A 199 -5.68 0.83 -15.69
CA PRO A 199 -5.66 1.68 -16.88
C PRO A 199 -4.81 2.96 -16.76
N PHE A 200 -3.94 3.10 -15.77
CA PHE A 200 -3.12 4.29 -15.57
C PHE A 200 -1.83 4.20 -16.39
N ASP A 201 -1.49 5.29 -17.07
CA ASP A 201 -0.26 5.47 -17.83
C ASP A 201 0.79 6.11 -16.91
N ASN A 202 1.62 5.30 -16.23
CA ASN A 202 2.61 5.82 -15.28
C ASN A 202 3.99 6.02 -15.90
N ALA A 203 4.64 4.94 -16.37
CA ALA A 203 5.98 5.04 -16.95
C ALA A 203 5.94 5.71 -18.31
N TYR A 204 6.80 6.72 -18.54
CA TYR A 204 6.92 7.39 -19.82
C TYR A 204 8.37 7.74 -20.17
N VAL A 205 8.64 7.86 -21.45
CA VAL A 205 9.88 8.42 -22.00
C VAL A 205 9.55 9.58 -22.93
N GLU A 206 10.37 10.64 -22.91
CA GLU A 206 10.23 11.76 -23.84
C GLU A 206 11.33 11.67 -24.91
N ILE A 207 10.92 11.57 -26.19
CA ILE A 207 11.80 11.54 -27.35
C ILE A 207 11.40 12.65 -28.31
N ASP A 208 12.34 13.52 -28.65
CA ASP A 208 12.13 14.65 -29.56
C ASP A 208 10.90 15.53 -29.18
N GLY A 209 10.70 15.74 -27.88
CA GLY A 209 9.58 16.53 -27.34
C GLY A 209 8.22 15.81 -27.39
N THR A 210 8.19 14.51 -27.68
CA THR A 210 6.99 13.68 -27.64
C THR A 210 7.08 12.67 -26.51
N ARG A 211 6.04 12.59 -25.67
CA ARG A 211 5.93 11.64 -24.57
C ARG A 211 5.30 10.34 -25.05
N TYR A 212 5.95 9.23 -24.71
CA TYR A 212 5.49 7.87 -24.98
C TYR A 212 5.33 7.12 -23.65
N TYR A 213 4.16 6.54 -23.42
CA TYR A 213 3.90 5.71 -22.25
C TYR A 213 4.32 4.26 -22.52
N VAL A 214 4.80 3.59 -21.48
CA VAL A 214 5.38 2.26 -21.59
C VAL A 214 4.82 1.35 -20.51
N ASP A 215 4.14 0.30 -20.94
CA ASP A 215 3.75 -0.84 -20.09
C ASP A 215 4.51 -2.09 -20.52
N ILE A 216 4.68 -3.04 -19.59
CA ILE A 216 5.38 -4.30 -19.86
C ILE A 216 4.56 -5.50 -19.38
N GLU A 217 4.64 -6.59 -20.11
CA GLU A 217 4.19 -7.91 -19.70
C GLU A 217 5.39 -8.86 -19.65
N ILE A 218 5.67 -9.44 -18.49
CA ILE A 218 6.71 -10.46 -18.29
C ILE A 218 6.01 -11.79 -18.08
N ARG A 219 6.39 -12.82 -18.85
CA ARG A 219 5.83 -14.16 -18.73
C ARG A 219 6.95 -15.14 -18.39
N GLU A 220 6.65 -16.05 -17.49
CA GLU A 220 7.52 -17.20 -17.25
C GLU A 220 7.37 -18.20 -18.41
N GLU A 221 8.50 -18.82 -18.79
CA GLU A 221 8.47 -19.90 -19.77
C GLU A 221 7.77 -21.11 -19.17
N THR A 222 6.70 -21.57 -19.83
CA THR A 222 6.01 -22.81 -19.48
C THR A 222 6.31 -23.86 -20.53
N ASP A 223 6.23 -25.15 -20.18
CA ASP A 223 6.46 -26.27 -21.11
C ASP A 223 5.60 -26.19 -22.39
N GLU A 224 4.47 -25.48 -22.33
CA GLU A 224 3.60 -25.21 -23.46
C GLU A 224 4.05 -24.01 -24.35
N SER A 225 4.97 -23.17 -23.84
CA SER A 225 5.45 -21.97 -24.54
C SER A 225 6.67 -22.22 -25.43
N GLY A 226 7.33 -23.37 -25.31
CA GLY A 226 8.51 -23.75 -26.08
C GLY A 226 8.29 -23.77 -27.60
N ASP A 227 7.08 -24.04 -28.07
CA ASP A 227 6.71 -24.07 -29.50
C ASP A 227 6.55 -22.68 -30.16
N LYS A 228 6.50 -21.59 -29.37
CA LYS A 228 6.21 -20.24 -29.93
C LYS A 228 7.46 -19.53 -30.47
N ALA A 229 8.65 -19.87 -29.99
CA ALA A 229 9.90 -19.29 -30.47
C ALA A 229 10.28 -19.84 -31.87
N GLU A 230 9.86 -21.05 -32.21
CA GLU A 230 10.09 -21.66 -33.54
C GLU A 230 9.24 -21.00 -34.64
N GLY A 231 8.09 -20.42 -34.31
CA GLY A 231 7.16 -19.79 -35.25
C GLY A 231 7.73 -18.55 -35.99
N LEU A 232 8.73 -17.88 -35.45
CA LEU A 232 9.39 -16.71 -36.07
C LEU A 232 10.54 -17.11 -36.99
N VAL A 233 11.13 -18.28 -36.78
CA VAL A 233 12.32 -18.76 -37.57
C VAL A 233 11.89 -19.63 -38.74
N SER A 234 10.69 -20.21 -38.72
CA SER A 234 10.20 -21.12 -39.77
C SER A 234 9.45 -20.43 -40.94
N SER A 235 9.38 -19.11 -40.97
CA SER A 235 8.68 -18.35 -42.02
C SER A 235 9.62 -17.67 -43.04
N TYR A 236 10.91 -18.10 -43.13
CA TYR A 236 11.86 -17.71 -44.19
C TYR A 236 12.35 -18.90 -44.98
#